data_38bb9cd09d722e761f8afa0a63d30a1d
#
_entry.id   38bb9cd09d722e761f8afa0a63d30a1d
#
_cell.length_a   1.000
_cell.length_b   1.000
_cell.length_c   1.000
_cell.angle_alpha   90.00
_cell.angle_beta   90.00
_cell.angle_gamma   90.00
#
_symmetry.space_group_name_H-M   'P 1'
#
loop_
_entity.id
_entity.type
_entity.pdbx_description
1 polymer ?
#
loop_
_entity_poly.entity_id
_entity_poly.type
_entity_poly.pdbx_seq_one_letter_code
_entity_poly.pdbx_strand_id
1 'polypeptide(L)'
;AEQQRRQASEERLRIAQELHDVLGHHLSLINVQAGVGLHLMSERPEQARAALVAIKQASAEALREVRSVLGVLRSEDERAPRAPAPSLTNLDALVEGTTARVVVEGTTRELPPELDRAAYRIVQEALTNVRRHAGAGATATVTIGYEPRALHVRIDDDGTGATGDLDAGSGLAGMRARATALGGALSAGPGPAGGFRVEARLPLPEDCR
;
A
#
# COMPACT_ATOMS: atom_id res chain seq x y z
N ALA A 1 -10.61 -34.65 15.05
CA ALA A 1 -11.53 -33.51 14.81
C ALA A 1 -11.72 -32.63 16.06
N GLU A 2 -11.96 -33.22 17.25
CA GLU A 2 -12.24 -32.47 18.48
C GLU A 2 -10.97 -31.81 19.06
N GLN A 3 -9.84 -32.50 19.05
CA GLN A 3 -8.53 -31.94 19.45
C GLN A 3 -8.09 -30.75 18.57
N GLN A 4 -8.32 -30.83 17.27
CA GLN A 4 -8.02 -29.70 16.36
C GLN A 4 -8.88 -28.46 16.64
N ARG A 5 -10.16 -28.68 16.98
CA ARG A 5 -11.05 -27.56 17.36
C ARG A 5 -10.63 -26.92 18.67
N ARG A 6 -10.18 -27.69 19.66
CA ARG A 6 -9.66 -27.17 20.93
C ARG A 6 -8.38 -26.35 20.73
N GLN A 7 -7.42 -26.88 19.98
CA GLN A 7 -6.19 -26.18 19.65
C GLN A 7 -6.43 -24.85 18.91
N ALA A 8 -7.35 -24.86 17.91
CA ALA A 8 -7.73 -23.65 17.21
C ALA A 8 -8.42 -22.60 18.14
N SER A 9 -9.19 -23.07 19.14
CA SER A 9 -9.83 -22.18 20.10
C SER A 9 -8.83 -21.59 21.09
N GLU A 10 -7.87 -22.37 21.56
CA GLU A 10 -6.80 -21.92 22.45
C GLU A 10 -5.89 -20.90 21.75
N GLU A 11 -5.55 -21.15 20.50
CA GLU A 11 -4.74 -20.22 19.69
C GLU A 11 -5.47 -18.88 19.46
N ARG A 12 -6.78 -18.92 19.16
CA ARG A 12 -7.61 -17.70 19.03
C ARG A 12 -7.65 -16.90 20.32
N LEU A 13 -7.74 -17.54 21.47
CA LEU A 13 -7.72 -16.86 22.77
C LEU A 13 -6.36 -16.24 23.05
N ARG A 14 -5.25 -16.93 22.75
CA ARG A 14 -3.90 -16.41 22.90
C ARG A 14 -3.70 -15.17 22.05
N ILE A 15 -4.12 -15.21 20.78
CA ILE A 15 -4.01 -14.08 19.85
C ILE A 15 -4.89 -12.92 20.30
N ALA A 16 -6.10 -13.18 20.78
CA ALA A 16 -6.97 -12.13 21.31
C ALA A 16 -6.36 -11.43 22.52
N GLN A 17 -5.66 -12.15 23.41
CA GLN A 17 -4.91 -11.58 24.53
C GLN A 17 -3.74 -10.73 24.04
N GLU A 18 -2.95 -11.24 23.12
CA GLU A 18 -1.79 -10.53 22.54
C GLU A 18 -2.22 -9.23 21.83
N LEU A 19 -3.31 -9.28 21.06
CA LEU A 19 -3.92 -8.08 20.45
C LEU A 19 -4.44 -7.10 21.51
N HIS A 20 -5.04 -7.59 22.57
CA HIS A 20 -5.58 -6.73 23.64
C HIS A 20 -4.46 -5.99 24.36
N ASP A 21 -3.35 -6.67 24.64
CA ASP A 21 -2.19 -6.09 25.34
C ASP A 21 -1.50 -5.02 24.48
N VAL A 22 -1.28 -5.31 23.20
CA VAL A 22 -0.71 -4.36 22.23
C VAL A 22 -1.61 -3.12 22.08
N LEU A 23 -2.90 -3.33 21.83
CA LEU A 23 -3.85 -2.23 21.67
C LEU A 23 -4.01 -1.42 22.96
N GLY A 24 -4.06 -2.08 24.12
CA GLY A 24 -4.20 -1.41 25.42
C GLY A 24 -3.04 -0.46 25.70
N HIS A 25 -1.81 -0.88 25.42
CA HIS A 25 -0.62 -0.05 25.60
C HIS A 25 -0.65 1.20 24.69
N HIS A 26 -0.89 1.02 23.40
CA HIS A 26 -0.92 2.14 22.45
C HIS A 26 -2.09 3.09 22.69
N LEU A 27 -3.28 2.59 23.02
CA LEU A 27 -4.44 3.42 23.35
C LEU A 27 -4.21 4.24 24.62
N SER A 28 -3.54 3.67 25.64
CA SER A 28 -3.17 4.38 26.85
C SER A 28 -2.20 5.53 26.55
N LEU A 29 -1.18 5.29 25.72
CA LEU A 29 -0.23 6.32 25.31
C LEU A 29 -0.92 7.43 24.52
N ILE A 30 -1.80 7.09 23.58
CA ILE A 30 -2.56 8.04 22.78
C ILE A 30 -3.43 8.91 23.69
N ASN A 31 -4.12 8.31 24.68
CA ASN A 31 -4.99 9.04 25.60
C ASN A 31 -4.20 10.02 26.48
N VAL A 32 -3.06 9.60 27.01
CA VAL A 32 -2.17 10.47 27.80
C VAL A 32 -1.67 11.64 26.96
N GLN A 33 -1.17 11.37 25.73
CA GLN A 33 -0.67 12.41 24.84
C GLN A 33 -1.79 13.37 24.37
N ALA A 34 -3.00 12.87 24.18
CA ALA A 34 -4.16 13.71 23.88
C ALA A 34 -4.50 14.65 25.04
N GLY A 35 -4.47 14.15 26.28
CA GLY A 35 -4.64 14.98 27.47
C GLY A 35 -3.58 16.06 27.60
N VAL A 36 -2.31 15.72 27.39
CA VAL A 36 -1.19 16.69 27.39
C VAL A 36 -1.37 17.74 26.29
N GLY A 37 -1.70 17.30 25.07
CA GLY A 37 -1.92 18.20 23.94
C GLY A 37 -3.04 19.19 24.18
N LEU A 38 -4.18 18.73 24.70
CA LEU A 38 -5.32 19.58 25.05
C LEU A 38 -4.96 20.61 26.15
N HIS A 39 -4.27 20.16 27.19
CA HIS A 39 -3.89 21.04 28.32
C HIS A 39 -2.93 22.14 27.88
N LEU A 40 -1.98 21.83 26.98
CA LEU A 40 -0.94 22.76 26.54
C LEU A 40 -1.31 23.61 25.32
N MET A 41 -2.46 23.34 24.70
CA MET A 41 -2.83 23.93 23.40
C MET A 41 -2.82 25.46 23.41
N SER A 42 -3.26 26.09 24.48
CA SER A 42 -3.35 27.55 24.60
C SER A 42 -2.07 28.20 25.11
N GLU A 43 -1.33 27.54 26.00
CA GLU A 43 -0.17 28.13 26.66
C GLU A 43 1.16 27.78 25.99
N ARG A 44 1.26 26.58 25.41
CA ARG A 44 2.48 26.02 24.81
C ARG A 44 2.19 25.26 23.51
N PRO A 45 1.83 25.95 22.43
CA PRO A 45 1.37 25.32 21.20
C PRO A 45 2.41 24.37 20.56
N GLU A 46 3.71 24.64 20.72
CA GLU A 46 4.76 23.76 20.20
C GLU A 46 4.80 22.39 20.96
N GLN A 47 4.56 22.40 22.25
CA GLN A 47 4.48 21.17 23.03
C GLN A 47 3.18 20.40 22.74
N ALA A 48 2.07 21.10 22.53
CA ALA A 48 0.83 20.48 22.06
C ALA A 48 1.03 19.81 20.67
N ARG A 49 1.75 20.44 19.77
CA ARG A 49 2.10 19.90 18.47
C ARG A 49 2.95 18.62 18.60
N ALA A 50 3.95 18.62 19.50
CA ALA A 50 4.76 17.45 19.77
C ALA A 50 3.91 16.26 20.29
N ALA A 51 2.94 16.53 21.18
CA ALA A 51 2.00 15.51 21.64
C ALA A 51 1.16 14.93 20.50
N LEU A 52 0.66 15.75 19.57
CA LEU A 52 -0.08 15.28 18.40
C LEU A 52 0.79 14.43 17.46
N VAL A 53 2.07 14.77 17.30
CA VAL A 53 3.03 13.95 16.53
C VAL A 53 3.23 12.58 17.20
N ALA A 54 3.38 12.55 18.52
CA ALA A 54 3.49 11.30 19.28
C ALA A 54 2.25 10.41 19.14
N ILE A 55 1.04 11.00 19.17
CA ILE A 55 -0.21 10.27 18.90
C ILE A 55 -0.21 9.65 17.51
N LYS A 56 0.17 10.42 16.49
CA LYS A 56 0.23 9.93 15.11
C LYS A 56 1.20 8.75 14.97
N GLN A 57 2.37 8.83 15.62
CA GLN A 57 3.36 7.75 15.62
C GLN A 57 2.85 6.49 16.32
N ALA A 58 2.32 6.63 17.54
CA ALA A 58 1.76 5.51 18.30
C ALA A 58 0.61 4.82 17.56
N SER A 59 -0.28 5.59 16.92
CA SER A 59 -1.37 5.04 16.11
C SER A 59 -0.86 4.26 14.89
N ALA A 60 0.17 4.78 14.22
CA ALA A 60 0.75 4.10 13.06
C ALA A 60 1.46 2.79 13.45
N GLU A 61 2.07 2.76 14.63
CA GLU A 61 2.76 1.60 15.18
C GLU A 61 1.76 0.51 15.59
N ALA A 62 0.72 0.88 16.34
CA ALA A 62 -0.38 -0.01 16.69
C ALA A 62 -1.02 -0.67 15.46
N LEU A 63 -1.28 0.11 14.40
CA LEU A 63 -1.83 -0.42 13.15
C LEU A 63 -0.88 -1.38 12.43
N ARG A 64 0.43 -1.19 12.51
CA ARG A 64 1.40 -2.13 11.94
C ARG A 64 1.42 -3.45 12.71
N GLU A 65 1.44 -3.39 14.04
CA GLU A 65 1.43 -4.58 14.90
C GLU A 65 0.15 -5.40 14.73
N VAL A 66 -1.02 -4.76 14.75
CA VAL A 66 -2.30 -5.44 14.49
C VAL A 66 -2.29 -6.14 13.12
N ARG A 67 -1.79 -5.47 12.07
CA ARG A 67 -1.69 -6.09 10.74
C ARG A 67 -0.70 -7.25 10.71
N SER A 68 0.38 -7.18 11.48
CA SER A 68 1.36 -8.28 11.60
C SER A 68 0.72 -9.51 12.24
N VAL A 69 0.05 -9.34 13.39
CA VAL A 69 -0.64 -10.44 14.09
C VAL A 69 -1.76 -11.04 13.24
N LEU A 70 -2.58 -10.21 12.59
CA LEU A 70 -3.63 -10.67 11.68
C LEU A 70 -3.08 -11.28 10.38
N GLY A 71 -1.90 -10.86 9.94
CA GLY A 71 -1.23 -11.43 8.76
C GLY A 71 -0.78 -12.87 8.96
N VAL A 72 -0.34 -13.21 10.16
CA VAL A 72 0.02 -14.58 10.55
C VAL A 72 -1.22 -15.50 10.53
N LEU A 73 -2.39 -14.99 10.95
CA LEU A 73 -3.66 -15.74 10.95
C LEU A 73 -4.25 -15.97 9.55
N ARG A 74 -3.98 -15.07 8.60
CA ARG A 74 -4.48 -15.22 7.22
C ARG A 74 -3.78 -16.31 6.41
N SER A 75 -2.70 -16.88 6.92
CA SER A 75 -1.93 -17.89 6.19
C SER A 75 -2.58 -19.28 6.16
N GLU A 76 -3.55 -19.58 7.01
CA GLU A 76 -4.03 -20.97 7.15
C GLU A 76 -5.54 -21.25 6.92
N ASP A 77 -6.47 -20.29 7.02
CA ASP A 77 -7.88 -20.72 7.08
C ASP A 77 -8.97 -19.79 6.49
N GLU A 78 -8.70 -18.85 5.62
CA GLU A 78 -9.81 -18.10 5.01
C GLU A 78 -9.86 -18.18 3.49
N ARG A 79 -10.57 -19.21 3.02
CA ARG A 79 -11.41 -19.14 1.80
C ARG A 79 -12.66 -18.29 2.11
N ALA A 80 -12.50 -16.99 2.41
CA ALA A 80 -13.58 -16.04 2.29
C ALA A 80 -14.00 -15.90 0.81
N PRO A 81 -15.27 -15.54 0.49
CA PRO A 81 -15.69 -15.33 -0.89
C PRO A 81 -14.74 -14.33 -1.51
N ARG A 82 -14.01 -14.77 -2.53
CA ARG A 82 -12.91 -14.05 -3.17
C ARG A 82 -13.41 -12.76 -3.75
N ALA A 83 -13.06 -11.62 -3.13
CA ALA A 83 -12.73 -10.47 -3.97
C ALA A 83 -11.75 -10.98 -5.05
N PRO A 84 -11.96 -10.66 -6.33
CA PRO A 84 -11.10 -11.17 -7.39
C PRO A 84 -9.63 -10.96 -7.00
N ALA A 85 -8.82 -12.01 -7.15
CA ALA A 85 -7.41 -11.93 -6.79
C ALA A 85 -6.79 -10.67 -7.44
N PRO A 86 -5.91 -9.94 -6.74
CA PRO A 86 -5.23 -8.79 -7.31
C PRO A 86 -4.54 -9.20 -8.61
N SER A 87 -5.07 -8.77 -9.75
CA SER A 87 -4.61 -9.14 -11.08
C SER A 87 -4.79 -7.95 -12.04
N LEU A 88 -3.89 -7.81 -12.99
CA LEU A 88 -3.99 -6.80 -14.06
C LEU A 88 -5.24 -6.98 -14.92
N THR A 89 -5.86 -8.16 -14.93
CA THR A 89 -7.17 -8.38 -15.57
C THR A 89 -8.30 -7.61 -14.90
N ASN A 90 -8.10 -7.14 -13.68
CA ASN A 90 -9.07 -6.38 -12.88
C ASN A 90 -8.72 -4.88 -12.78
N LEU A 91 -7.89 -4.34 -13.69
CA LEU A 91 -7.49 -2.92 -13.67
C LEU A 91 -8.68 -1.99 -13.87
N ASP A 92 -9.67 -2.37 -14.67
CA ASP A 92 -10.87 -1.57 -14.91
C ASP A 92 -11.59 -1.25 -13.60
N ALA A 93 -11.65 -2.21 -12.68
CA ALA A 93 -12.23 -1.99 -11.35
C ALA A 93 -11.43 -1.01 -10.48
N LEU A 94 -10.12 -0.86 -10.71
CA LEU A 94 -9.28 0.14 -10.00
C LEU A 94 -9.50 1.56 -10.50
N VAL A 95 -9.81 1.72 -11.78
CA VAL A 95 -10.02 3.04 -12.40
C VAL A 95 -11.47 3.45 -12.42
N GLU A 96 -12.40 2.52 -12.17
CA GLU A 96 -13.82 2.79 -12.07
C GLU A 96 -14.12 3.86 -11.01
N GLY A 97 -14.88 4.89 -11.39
CA GLY A 97 -15.16 6.05 -10.51
C GLY A 97 -13.96 6.98 -10.24
N THR A 98 -12.86 6.83 -10.98
CA THR A 98 -11.69 7.73 -10.95
C THR A 98 -11.57 8.52 -12.26
N THR A 99 -10.65 9.50 -12.28
CA THR A 99 -10.25 10.23 -13.50
C THR A 99 -9.08 9.54 -14.22
N ALA A 100 -8.83 8.27 -13.95
CA ALA A 100 -7.75 7.51 -14.55
C ALA A 100 -8.23 6.72 -15.77
N ARG A 101 -7.31 6.52 -16.73
CA ARG A 101 -7.52 5.66 -17.90
C ARG A 101 -6.43 4.60 -17.98
N VAL A 102 -6.76 3.44 -18.53
CA VAL A 102 -5.82 2.35 -18.79
C VAL A 102 -5.47 2.31 -20.28
N VAL A 103 -4.18 2.16 -20.58
CA VAL A 103 -3.63 1.95 -21.93
C VAL A 103 -2.82 0.66 -21.87
N VAL A 104 -3.07 -0.24 -22.81
CA VAL A 104 -2.32 -1.48 -22.94
C VAL A 104 -1.50 -1.43 -24.23
N GLU A 105 -0.20 -1.65 -24.13
CA GLU A 105 0.75 -1.65 -25.22
C GLU A 105 1.32 -3.06 -25.41
N GLY A 106 1.47 -3.50 -26.65
CA GLY A 106 1.92 -4.85 -26.99
C GLY A 106 0.81 -5.89 -26.95
N THR A 107 1.20 -7.16 -27.09
CA THR A 107 0.26 -8.29 -27.06
C THR A 107 0.12 -8.81 -25.64
N THR A 108 -1.09 -8.76 -25.11
CA THR A 108 -1.40 -9.30 -23.78
C THR A 108 -1.09 -10.80 -23.72
N ARG A 109 -0.56 -11.23 -22.60
CA ARG A 109 -0.24 -12.63 -22.33
C ARG A 109 -0.47 -12.96 -20.86
N GLU A 110 -0.54 -14.24 -20.57
CA GLU A 110 -0.59 -14.71 -19.19
C GLU A 110 0.73 -14.40 -18.48
N LEU A 111 0.64 -13.86 -17.27
CA LEU A 111 1.78 -13.47 -16.46
C LEU A 111 1.93 -14.44 -15.29
N PRO A 112 3.16 -14.66 -14.81
CA PRO A 112 3.36 -15.38 -13.54
C PRO A 112 2.54 -14.71 -12.42
N PRO A 113 1.86 -15.48 -11.56
CA PRO A 113 0.95 -14.93 -10.54
C PRO A 113 1.59 -13.92 -9.60
N GLU A 114 2.88 -14.07 -9.31
CA GLU A 114 3.63 -13.13 -8.45
C GLU A 114 3.87 -11.80 -9.14
N LEU A 115 4.23 -11.84 -10.43
CA LEU A 115 4.47 -10.65 -11.24
C LEU A 115 3.18 -9.88 -11.49
N ASP A 116 2.11 -10.58 -11.86
CA ASP A 116 0.78 -10.02 -12.05
C ASP A 116 0.28 -9.30 -10.78
N ARG A 117 0.39 -9.97 -9.63
CA ARG A 117 0.02 -9.41 -8.33
C ARG A 117 0.87 -8.19 -7.95
N ALA A 118 2.18 -8.25 -8.20
CA ALA A 118 3.07 -7.14 -7.89
C ALA A 118 2.77 -5.91 -8.76
N ALA A 119 2.58 -6.12 -10.07
CA ALA A 119 2.19 -5.07 -11.01
C ALA A 119 0.85 -4.41 -10.60
N TYR A 120 -0.17 -5.20 -10.30
CA TYR A 120 -1.45 -4.71 -9.81
C TYR A 120 -1.28 -3.84 -8.55
N ARG A 121 -0.48 -4.29 -7.57
CA ARG A 121 -0.24 -3.54 -6.33
C ARG A 121 0.54 -2.25 -6.55
N ILE A 122 1.45 -2.22 -7.51
CA ILE A 122 2.14 -0.99 -7.92
C ILE A 122 1.14 0.02 -8.48
N VAL A 123 0.27 -0.40 -9.40
CA VAL A 123 -0.78 0.46 -9.97
C VAL A 123 -1.72 0.97 -8.86
N GLN A 124 -2.19 0.10 -7.98
CA GLN A 124 -3.09 0.45 -6.88
C GLN A 124 -2.50 1.53 -5.96
N GLU A 125 -1.24 1.37 -5.57
CA GLU A 125 -0.54 2.33 -4.70
C GLU A 125 -0.28 3.65 -5.43
N ALA A 126 0.13 3.59 -6.71
CA ALA A 126 0.36 4.79 -7.51
C ALA A 126 -0.94 5.59 -7.70
N LEU A 127 -2.07 4.96 -8.04
CA LEU A 127 -3.37 5.62 -8.12
C LEU A 127 -3.85 6.19 -6.78
N THR A 128 -3.51 5.52 -5.68
CA THR A 128 -3.76 6.06 -4.34
C THR A 128 -2.96 7.32 -4.08
N ASN A 129 -1.71 7.37 -4.54
CA ASN A 129 -0.84 8.54 -4.44
C ASN A 129 -1.36 9.70 -5.31
N VAL A 130 -1.79 9.43 -6.54
CA VAL A 130 -2.43 10.43 -7.40
C VAL A 130 -3.62 11.07 -6.67
N ARG A 131 -4.53 10.27 -6.14
CA ARG A 131 -5.72 10.74 -5.41
C ARG A 131 -5.38 11.60 -4.19
N ARG A 132 -4.26 11.34 -3.51
CA ARG A 132 -3.83 12.06 -2.30
C ARG A 132 -3.02 13.31 -2.58
N HIS A 133 -2.27 13.32 -3.69
CA HIS A 133 -1.18 14.28 -3.88
C HIS A 133 -1.26 15.08 -5.19
N ALA A 134 -1.96 14.61 -6.21
CA ALA A 134 -1.98 15.28 -7.52
C ALA A 134 -2.86 16.53 -7.54
N GLY A 135 -3.75 16.70 -6.56
CA GLY A 135 -4.68 17.83 -6.50
C GLY A 135 -6.06 17.53 -7.09
N ALA A 136 -7.01 18.45 -6.85
CA ALA A 136 -8.37 18.29 -7.31
C ALA A 136 -8.45 18.38 -8.85
N GLY A 137 -9.08 17.39 -9.49
CA GLY A 137 -9.29 17.36 -10.94
C GLY A 137 -8.11 16.77 -11.73
N ALA A 138 -7.02 16.35 -11.08
CA ALA A 138 -5.93 15.67 -11.77
C ALA A 138 -6.41 14.37 -12.43
N THR A 139 -5.87 14.09 -13.61
CA THR A 139 -6.11 12.85 -14.36
C THR A 139 -4.87 11.98 -14.35
N ALA A 140 -5.06 10.65 -14.43
CA ALA A 140 -3.96 9.72 -14.50
C ALA A 140 -4.05 8.82 -15.74
N THR A 141 -2.90 8.43 -16.27
CA THR A 141 -2.81 7.41 -17.32
C THR A 141 -1.98 6.25 -16.79
N VAL A 142 -2.60 5.07 -16.74
CA VAL A 142 -1.94 3.80 -16.41
C VAL A 142 -1.58 3.11 -17.72
N THR A 143 -0.31 2.92 -18.01
CA THR A 143 0.17 2.21 -19.19
C THR A 143 0.76 0.87 -18.77
N ILE A 144 0.25 -0.22 -19.37
CA ILE A 144 0.76 -1.58 -19.19
C ILE A 144 1.36 -2.03 -20.52
N GLY A 145 2.67 -2.10 -20.57
CA GLY A 145 3.43 -2.50 -21.76
C GLY A 145 3.90 -3.96 -21.65
N TYR A 146 3.47 -4.80 -22.58
CA TYR A 146 3.92 -6.20 -22.71
C TYR A 146 5.11 -6.28 -23.65
N GLU A 147 6.33 -6.20 -23.09
CA GLU A 147 7.58 -6.37 -23.84
C GLU A 147 7.98 -7.85 -23.93
N PRO A 148 8.85 -8.26 -24.87
CA PRO A 148 9.29 -9.66 -25.01
C PRO A 148 9.90 -10.27 -23.74
N ARG A 149 10.59 -9.47 -22.93
CA ARG A 149 11.32 -9.93 -21.73
C ARG A 149 10.96 -9.20 -20.45
N ALA A 150 9.98 -8.31 -20.47
CA ALA A 150 9.58 -7.55 -19.31
C ALA A 150 8.13 -7.12 -19.40
N LEU A 151 7.52 -6.89 -18.26
CA LEU A 151 6.31 -6.10 -18.13
C LEU A 151 6.72 -4.68 -17.74
N HIS A 152 6.24 -3.71 -18.49
CA HIS A 152 6.41 -2.30 -18.22
C HIS A 152 5.13 -1.74 -17.61
N VAL A 153 5.22 -1.11 -16.46
CA VAL A 153 4.10 -0.49 -15.76
C VAL A 153 4.43 0.97 -15.56
N ARG A 154 3.65 1.87 -16.15
CA ARG A 154 3.85 3.31 -16.03
C ARG A 154 2.55 4.00 -15.64
N ILE A 155 2.63 4.88 -14.67
CA ILE A 155 1.53 5.73 -14.22
C ILE A 155 2.00 7.17 -14.30
N ASP A 156 1.33 7.96 -15.13
CA ASP A 156 1.55 9.40 -15.28
C ASP A 156 0.32 10.14 -14.78
N ASP A 157 0.50 11.17 -13.97
CA ASP A 157 -0.54 12.14 -13.65
C ASP A 157 -0.19 13.54 -14.16
N ASP A 158 -1.20 14.36 -14.35
CA ASP A 158 -1.11 15.77 -14.76
C ASP A 158 -1.29 16.74 -13.57
N GLY A 159 -1.08 16.26 -12.36
CA GLY A 159 -1.23 17.04 -11.13
C GLY A 159 -0.14 18.08 -10.90
N THR A 160 -0.15 18.68 -9.72
CA THR A 160 0.80 19.75 -9.34
C THR A 160 2.21 19.24 -9.10
N GLY A 161 2.47 17.94 -9.23
CA GLY A 161 3.74 17.29 -8.92
C GLY A 161 3.99 17.15 -7.41
N ALA A 162 4.95 16.33 -7.03
CA ALA A 162 5.34 16.16 -5.64
C ALA A 162 6.24 17.33 -5.20
N THR A 163 5.75 18.18 -4.32
CA THR A 163 6.54 19.20 -3.62
C THR A 163 6.98 18.64 -2.26
N GLY A 164 8.13 17.95 -2.21
CA GLY A 164 8.66 17.41 -0.95
C GLY A 164 9.67 16.29 -1.15
N ASP A 165 10.18 15.77 -0.03
CA ASP A 165 11.11 14.64 -0.02
C ASP A 165 10.37 13.36 -0.47
N LEU A 166 10.63 12.96 -1.71
CA LEU A 166 10.00 11.81 -2.37
C LEU A 166 10.32 10.48 -1.65
N ASP A 167 11.38 10.42 -0.89
CA ASP A 167 11.82 9.23 -0.17
C ASP A 167 11.19 9.08 1.24
N ALA A 168 10.53 10.11 1.74
CA ALA A 168 9.89 10.09 3.06
C ALA A 168 8.57 9.28 3.12
N GLY A 169 8.02 8.82 1.99
CA GLY A 169 6.76 8.09 1.91
C GLY A 169 6.92 6.56 1.90
N SER A 170 6.28 5.85 2.83
CA SER A 170 6.27 4.38 2.87
C SER A 170 5.72 3.71 1.59
N GLY A 171 4.89 4.42 0.81
CA GLY A 171 4.29 3.92 -0.43
C GLY A 171 5.31 3.69 -1.55
N LEU A 172 6.19 4.68 -1.84
CA LEU A 172 7.23 4.55 -2.86
C LEU A 172 8.27 3.49 -2.48
N ALA A 173 8.69 3.45 -1.20
CA ALA A 173 9.60 2.44 -0.71
C ALA A 173 9.00 1.02 -0.87
N GLY A 174 7.72 0.85 -0.55
CA GLY A 174 7.00 -0.41 -0.73
C GLY A 174 6.87 -0.84 -2.20
N MET A 175 6.64 0.10 -3.12
CA MET A 175 6.60 -0.20 -4.55
C MET A 175 7.99 -0.59 -5.10
N ARG A 176 9.06 0.13 -4.70
CA ARG A 176 10.46 -0.22 -5.06
C ARG A 176 10.84 -1.61 -4.55
N ALA A 177 10.52 -1.93 -3.29
CA ALA A 177 10.80 -3.24 -2.72
C ALA A 177 10.12 -4.38 -3.49
N ARG A 178 8.86 -4.19 -3.92
CA ARG A 178 8.12 -5.20 -4.73
C ARG A 178 8.76 -5.40 -6.10
N ALA A 179 9.16 -4.32 -6.78
CA ALA A 179 9.84 -4.43 -8.08
C ALA A 179 11.19 -5.14 -7.94
N THR A 180 11.99 -4.77 -6.94
CA THR A 180 13.31 -5.37 -6.66
C THR A 180 13.21 -6.85 -6.30
N ALA A 181 12.19 -7.26 -5.54
CA ALA A 181 11.96 -8.67 -5.18
C ALA A 181 11.75 -9.57 -6.39
N LEU A 182 11.32 -9.01 -7.53
CA LEU A 182 11.15 -9.70 -8.81
C LEU A 182 12.34 -9.49 -9.78
N GLY A 183 13.46 -8.96 -9.27
CA GLY A 183 14.61 -8.63 -10.11
C GLY A 183 14.39 -7.44 -11.05
N GLY A 184 13.34 -6.66 -10.82
CA GLY A 184 13.00 -5.46 -11.57
C GLY A 184 13.48 -4.18 -10.91
N ALA A 185 13.09 -3.05 -11.48
CA ALA A 185 13.40 -1.73 -10.97
C ALA A 185 12.16 -0.82 -11.03
N LEU A 186 12.11 0.17 -10.12
CA LEU A 186 11.08 1.20 -10.10
C LEU A 186 11.72 2.57 -9.90
N SER A 187 11.36 3.50 -10.78
CA SER A 187 11.67 4.92 -10.67
C SER A 187 10.38 5.71 -10.40
N ALA A 188 10.52 6.82 -9.70
CA ALA A 188 9.42 7.75 -9.45
C ALA A 188 9.97 9.17 -9.36
N GLY A 189 9.28 10.12 -9.99
CA GLY A 189 9.71 11.51 -10.03
C GLY A 189 8.79 12.40 -10.87
N PRO A 190 9.16 13.66 -11.09
CA PRO A 190 8.41 14.58 -11.94
C PRO A 190 8.20 14.01 -13.35
N GLY A 191 6.98 14.11 -13.86
CA GLY A 191 6.64 13.69 -15.21
C GLY A 191 7.18 14.66 -16.27
N PRO A 192 7.46 14.19 -17.51
CA PRO A 192 8.02 15.01 -18.57
C PRO A 192 7.07 16.11 -19.08
N ALA A 193 5.77 15.92 -18.89
CA ALA A 193 4.73 16.89 -19.25
C ALA A 193 4.17 17.66 -18.04
N GLY A 194 4.86 17.61 -16.90
CA GLY A 194 4.37 18.05 -15.61
C GLY A 194 3.78 16.88 -14.81
N GLY A 195 3.24 17.14 -13.60
CA GLY A 195 2.73 16.11 -12.73
C GLY A 195 3.79 15.16 -12.19
N PHE A 196 3.40 13.92 -11.95
CA PHE A 196 4.29 12.90 -11.39
C PHE A 196 4.23 11.60 -12.20
N ARG A 197 5.36 10.90 -12.27
CA ARG A 197 5.49 9.62 -12.94
C ARG A 197 5.98 8.56 -11.97
N VAL A 198 5.35 7.41 -12.02
CA VAL A 198 5.84 6.14 -11.46
C VAL A 198 6.04 5.17 -12.61
N GLU A 199 7.23 4.58 -12.71
CA GLU A 199 7.60 3.68 -13.79
C GLU A 199 8.32 2.46 -13.23
N ALA A 200 7.81 1.26 -13.52
CA ALA A 200 8.39 -0.01 -13.11
C ALA A 200 8.65 -0.89 -14.33
N ARG A 201 9.79 -1.56 -14.34
CA ARG A 201 10.13 -2.59 -15.30
C ARG A 201 10.38 -3.89 -14.58
N LEU A 202 9.51 -4.88 -14.83
CA LEU A 202 9.49 -6.17 -14.15
C LEU A 202 9.92 -7.25 -15.16
N PRO A 203 11.04 -7.94 -14.96
CA PRO A 203 11.53 -8.95 -15.90
C PRO A 203 10.58 -10.15 -15.93
N LEU A 204 10.37 -10.68 -17.12
CA LEU A 204 9.62 -11.92 -17.31
C LEU A 204 10.59 -13.11 -17.25
N PRO A 205 10.21 -14.21 -16.58
CA PRO A 205 10.94 -15.45 -16.61
C PRO A 205 11.10 -15.98 -18.05
N GLU A 206 12.20 -16.71 -18.32
CA GLU A 206 12.48 -17.24 -19.66
C GLU A 206 11.43 -18.23 -20.17
N ASP A 207 10.69 -18.86 -19.27
CA ASP A 207 9.63 -19.84 -19.56
C ASP A 207 8.29 -19.20 -19.98
N CYS A 208 8.17 -17.86 -19.96
CA CYS A 208 6.96 -17.13 -20.37
C CYS A 208 7.06 -16.60 -21.82
N ARG A 209 7.70 -17.35 -22.71
CA ARG A 209 7.81 -17.01 -24.13
C ARG A 209 6.64 -17.52 -24.95
#